data_28890cbd6bb8b5331debbd81c4bfa1e7
#
_entry.id   28890cbd6bb8b5331debbd81c4bfa1e7
#
_cell.length_a   1.000
_cell.length_b   1.000
_cell.length_c   1.000
_cell.angle_alpha   90.00
_cell.angle_beta   90.00
_cell.angle_gamma   90.00
#
_symmetry.space_group_name_H-M   'P 1'
#
loop_
_entity.id
_entity.type
_entity.pdbx_description
1 polymer ?
#
loop_
_entity_poly.entity_id
_entity_poly.type
_entity_poly.pdbx_seq_one_letter_code
_entity_poly.pdbx_strand_id
1 'polypeptide(L)'
;MNFLGHSLISLEIDEKENKETLYGNFTGDFYKGLVERIEISENLKEGIILHRIIDKTSDRKENLLNELLAEKFGIFKGIVSDMYIDHFLSKNFNNLFNKNINDIERKILDKIKEKKNIFPKDFERTFNWLNDRNVMANYKDIDFLERAFQGLAKNIRRGETLNLAIAELKKNYNLFEEKSIKEFFLYKKWKYKKIFKKDFLIKTKGTQK
;
A
#
# COMPACT_ATOMS: atom_id res chain seq x y z
N MET A 1 1.83 -4.04 0.64
CA MET A 1 0.43 -3.53 0.69
C MET A 1 0.18 -2.74 -0.55
N ASN A 2 -1.08 -2.70 -1.02
CA ASN A 2 -1.46 -1.93 -2.18
C ASN A 2 -2.07 -0.57 -1.76
N PHE A 3 -2.86 0.08 -2.60
CA PHE A 3 -3.39 1.43 -2.40
C PHE A 3 -4.12 1.63 -1.06
N LEU A 4 -4.99 0.69 -0.66
CA LEU A 4 -5.76 0.82 0.58
C LEU A 4 -4.85 0.78 1.82
N GLY A 5 -4.00 -0.23 1.93
CA GLY A 5 -3.10 -0.39 3.08
C GLY A 5 -2.15 0.80 3.26
N HIS A 6 -1.52 1.26 2.18
CA HIS A 6 -0.65 2.46 2.19
C HIS A 6 -1.40 3.70 2.65
N SER A 7 -2.62 3.91 2.11
CA SER A 7 -3.44 5.08 2.44
C SER A 7 -3.89 5.11 3.90
N LEU A 8 -4.34 3.97 4.43
CA LEU A 8 -4.78 3.88 5.84
C LEU A 8 -3.66 4.24 6.81
N ILE A 9 -2.46 3.82 6.48
CA ILE A 9 -1.29 4.15 7.28
C ILE A 9 -0.98 5.66 7.22
N SER A 10 -1.04 6.27 6.02
CA SER A 10 -0.82 7.70 5.86
C SER A 10 -1.90 8.52 6.54
N LEU A 11 -3.18 8.19 6.36
CA LEU A 11 -4.27 8.90 7.02
C LEU A 11 -4.11 8.96 8.54
N GLU A 12 -3.64 7.87 9.15
CA GLU A 12 -3.40 7.85 10.59
C GLU A 12 -2.19 8.71 11.01
N ILE A 13 -1.11 8.69 10.21
CA ILE A 13 0.07 9.54 10.47
C ILE A 13 -0.29 11.00 10.30
N ASP A 14 -0.96 11.34 9.19
CA ASP A 14 -1.31 12.71 8.87
C ASP A 14 -2.22 13.32 9.94
N GLU A 15 -3.18 12.52 10.47
CA GLU A 15 -4.06 12.94 11.57
C GLU A 15 -3.33 13.14 12.90
N LYS A 16 -2.42 12.22 13.26
CA LYS A 16 -1.73 12.26 14.57
C LYS A 16 -0.56 13.24 14.62
N GLU A 17 0.15 13.39 13.52
CA GLU A 17 1.42 14.11 13.45
C GLU A 17 1.31 15.42 12.66
N ASN A 18 0.11 15.78 12.21
CA ASN A 18 -0.15 16.94 11.34
C ASN A 18 0.78 16.96 10.11
N LYS A 19 0.83 15.83 9.39
CA LYS A 19 1.67 15.62 8.20
C LYS A 19 0.81 15.50 6.93
N GLU A 20 1.46 15.50 5.77
CA GLU A 20 0.85 15.31 4.44
C GLU A 20 1.51 14.15 3.68
N THR A 21 1.55 12.97 4.31
CA THR A 21 2.23 11.81 3.72
C THR A 21 1.39 11.06 2.69
N LEU A 22 0.07 11.26 2.68
CA LEU A 22 -0.86 10.45 1.89
C LEU A 22 -0.52 10.49 0.39
N TYR A 23 -0.34 11.65 -0.20
CA TYR A 23 -0.07 11.76 -1.63
C TYR A 23 1.22 11.03 -2.03
N GLY A 24 2.32 11.32 -1.37
CA GLY A 24 3.62 10.71 -1.68
C GLY A 24 3.63 9.19 -1.43
N ASN A 25 2.93 8.72 -0.38
CA ASN A 25 2.80 7.31 -0.10
C ASN A 25 1.90 6.59 -1.14
N PHE A 26 0.84 7.24 -1.59
CA PHE A 26 -0.06 6.70 -2.60
C PHE A 26 0.58 6.60 -3.99
N THR A 27 1.41 7.57 -4.34
CA THR A 27 2.05 7.67 -5.66
C THR A 27 3.49 7.16 -5.69
N GLY A 28 3.98 6.59 -4.59
CA GLY A 28 5.39 6.25 -4.39
C GLY A 28 6.00 5.38 -5.48
N ASP A 29 5.26 4.43 -6.04
CA ASP A 29 5.68 3.55 -7.13
C ASP A 29 6.00 4.28 -8.45
N PHE A 30 5.41 5.46 -8.64
CA PHE A 30 5.60 6.27 -9.84
C PHE A 30 6.84 7.18 -9.77
N TYR A 31 7.47 7.31 -8.58
CA TYR A 31 8.68 8.08 -8.38
C TYR A 31 9.91 7.18 -8.30
N LYS A 32 10.75 7.22 -9.34
CA LYS A 32 11.98 6.41 -9.43
C LYS A 32 13.21 7.20 -8.97
N GLY A 33 14.25 6.49 -8.57
CA GLY A 33 15.54 7.08 -8.19
C GLY A 33 15.61 7.60 -6.75
N LEU A 34 16.55 8.49 -6.47
CA LEU A 34 16.77 9.05 -5.12
C LEU A 34 15.71 10.11 -4.80
N VAL A 35 15.11 10.01 -3.62
CA VAL A 35 14.00 10.90 -3.21
C VAL A 35 14.43 12.36 -3.17
N GLU A 36 15.67 12.61 -2.77
CA GLU A 36 16.25 13.96 -2.68
C GLU A 36 16.29 14.68 -4.03
N ARG A 37 16.32 13.92 -5.14
CA ARG A 37 16.36 14.44 -6.52
C ARG A 37 14.98 14.63 -7.14
N ILE A 38 13.91 14.25 -6.45
CA ILE A 38 12.54 14.41 -6.95
C ILE A 38 12.11 15.86 -6.71
N GLU A 39 11.64 16.53 -7.77
CA GLU A 39 11.23 17.94 -7.74
C GLU A 39 9.79 18.11 -7.25
N ILE A 40 9.58 17.85 -5.96
CA ILE A 40 8.34 18.09 -5.23
C ILE A 40 8.63 18.62 -3.83
N SER A 41 7.62 19.13 -3.13
CA SER A 41 7.80 19.66 -1.78
C SER A 41 8.29 18.59 -0.79
N GLU A 42 9.01 19.00 0.26
CA GLU A 42 9.56 18.08 1.26
C GLU A 42 8.47 17.25 1.96
N ASN A 43 7.30 17.84 2.26
CA ASN A 43 6.18 17.11 2.85
C ASN A 43 5.73 15.94 1.97
N LEU A 44 5.71 16.11 0.64
CA LEU A 44 5.37 15.04 -0.29
C LEU A 44 6.48 13.99 -0.40
N LYS A 45 7.76 14.41 -0.28
CA LYS A 45 8.90 13.48 -0.21
C LYS A 45 8.82 12.57 1.01
N GLU A 46 8.38 13.07 2.16
CA GLU A 46 8.14 12.24 3.35
C GLU A 46 7.17 11.09 3.05
N GLY A 47 6.12 11.35 2.27
CA GLY A 47 5.19 10.31 1.83
C GLY A 47 5.86 9.23 0.96
N ILE A 48 6.74 9.62 0.02
CA ILE A 48 7.48 8.65 -0.81
C ILE A 48 8.46 7.83 0.05
N ILE A 49 9.14 8.47 1.00
CA ILE A 49 10.02 7.76 1.94
C ILE A 49 9.20 6.75 2.75
N LEU A 50 8.01 7.16 3.20
CA LEU A 50 7.09 6.32 3.91
C LEU A 50 6.69 5.09 3.09
N HIS A 51 6.30 5.27 1.81
CA HIS A 51 6.02 4.20 0.85
C HIS A 51 7.16 3.17 0.81
N ARG A 52 8.37 3.63 0.55
CA ARG A 52 9.57 2.76 0.46
C ARG A 52 9.89 2.03 1.76
N ILE A 53 9.61 2.63 2.91
CA ILE A 53 9.77 1.97 4.21
C ILE A 53 8.73 0.86 4.37
N ILE A 54 7.49 1.10 3.93
CA ILE A 54 6.43 0.10 3.97
C ILE A 54 6.81 -1.09 3.11
N ASP A 55 7.17 -0.86 1.85
CA ASP A 55 7.55 -1.92 0.91
C ASP A 55 8.75 -2.72 1.42
N LYS A 56 9.81 -2.04 1.83
CA LYS A 56 10.97 -2.72 2.44
C LYS A 56 10.60 -3.54 3.67
N THR A 57 9.59 -3.12 4.41
CA THR A 57 9.10 -3.87 5.57
C THR A 57 8.23 -5.03 5.14
N SER A 58 7.45 -4.88 4.05
CA SER A 58 6.65 -5.91 3.41
C SER A 58 7.53 -7.06 2.89
N ASP A 59 8.67 -6.72 2.34
CA ASP A 59 9.63 -7.69 1.79
C ASP A 59 10.50 -8.40 2.85
N ARG A 60 10.32 -8.09 4.14
CA ARG A 60 11.11 -8.75 5.20
C ARG A 60 10.84 -10.26 5.25
N LYS A 61 11.87 -11.01 5.66
CA LYS A 61 11.80 -12.47 5.74
C LYS A 61 10.69 -12.98 6.66
N GLU A 62 10.39 -12.23 7.73
CA GLU A 62 9.39 -12.57 8.74
C GLU A 62 7.94 -12.18 8.36
N ASN A 63 7.70 -11.70 7.13
CA ASN A 63 6.34 -11.46 6.65
C ASN A 63 5.52 -12.75 6.72
N LEU A 64 4.37 -12.69 7.38
CA LEU A 64 3.52 -13.86 7.67
C LEU A 64 2.96 -14.57 6.44
N LEU A 65 2.97 -13.91 5.28
CA LEU A 65 2.51 -14.47 4.00
C LEU A 65 3.65 -15.06 3.16
N ASN A 66 4.91 -14.70 3.46
CA ASN A 66 6.05 -15.08 2.62
C ASN A 66 6.19 -16.60 2.46
N GLU A 67 6.11 -17.36 3.56
CA GLU A 67 6.25 -18.82 3.50
C GLU A 67 5.12 -19.48 2.72
N LEU A 68 3.89 -18.95 2.84
CA LEU A 68 2.72 -19.48 2.15
C LEU A 68 2.74 -19.21 0.64
N LEU A 69 3.42 -18.14 0.21
CA LEU A 69 3.42 -17.67 -1.18
C LEU A 69 4.72 -17.95 -1.93
N ALA A 70 5.84 -18.19 -1.22
CA ALA A 70 7.18 -18.26 -1.81
C ALA A 70 7.33 -19.38 -2.84
N GLU A 71 6.85 -20.58 -2.55
CA GLU A 71 6.97 -21.74 -3.43
C GLU A 71 6.25 -21.50 -4.76
N LYS A 72 5.03 -21.00 -4.72
CA LYS A 72 4.19 -20.84 -5.90
C LYS A 72 4.47 -19.57 -6.70
N PHE A 73 4.76 -18.45 -6.01
CA PHE A 73 4.84 -17.14 -6.66
C PHE A 73 6.26 -16.59 -6.77
N GLY A 74 7.25 -17.18 -6.09
CA GLY A 74 8.65 -16.77 -6.19
C GLY A 74 8.85 -15.27 -6.03
N ILE A 75 9.36 -14.60 -7.07
CA ILE A 75 9.61 -13.16 -7.08
C ILE A 75 8.33 -12.31 -7.02
N PHE A 76 7.17 -12.85 -7.37
CA PHE A 76 5.87 -12.16 -7.35
C PHE A 76 5.13 -12.31 -6.02
N LYS A 77 5.67 -13.03 -5.03
CA LYS A 77 5.03 -13.22 -3.74
C LYS A 77 4.66 -11.89 -3.04
N GLY A 78 5.49 -10.86 -3.19
CA GLY A 78 5.22 -9.52 -2.65
C GLY A 78 3.95 -8.91 -3.22
N ILE A 79 3.80 -8.94 -4.55
CA ILE A 79 2.60 -8.45 -5.25
C ILE A 79 1.36 -9.20 -4.77
N VAL A 80 1.43 -10.52 -4.66
CA VAL A 80 0.31 -11.35 -4.20
C VAL A 80 -0.03 -11.05 -2.74
N SER A 81 0.99 -10.96 -1.87
CA SER A 81 0.84 -10.57 -0.47
C SER A 81 0.13 -9.23 -0.32
N ASP A 82 0.56 -8.24 -1.08
CA ASP A 82 0.03 -6.87 -1.02
C ASP A 82 -1.45 -6.82 -1.44
N MET A 83 -1.81 -7.53 -2.50
CA MET A 83 -3.19 -7.61 -2.98
C MET A 83 -4.09 -8.41 -2.03
N TYR A 84 -3.59 -9.47 -1.39
CA TYR A 84 -4.34 -10.22 -0.37
C TYR A 84 -4.60 -9.36 0.87
N ILE A 85 -3.61 -8.61 1.33
CA ILE A 85 -3.79 -7.68 2.45
C ILE A 85 -4.90 -6.68 2.13
N ASP A 86 -4.85 -6.03 0.97
CA ASP A 86 -5.87 -5.06 0.59
C ASP A 86 -7.26 -5.71 0.38
N HIS A 87 -7.32 -6.95 -0.13
CA HIS A 87 -8.57 -7.71 -0.21
C HIS A 87 -9.22 -7.90 1.15
N PHE A 88 -8.46 -8.40 2.14
CA PHE A 88 -9.01 -8.69 3.47
C PHE A 88 -9.27 -7.43 4.28
N LEU A 89 -8.49 -6.36 4.09
CA LEU A 89 -8.81 -5.06 4.65
C LEU A 89 -10.12 -4.51 4.09
N SER A 90 -10.32 -4.60 2.78
CA SER A 90 -11.54 -4.17 2.11
C SER A 90 -12.76 -4.97 2.58
N LYS A 91 -12.64 -6.30 2.61
CA LYS A 91 -13.71 -7.22 3.03
C LYS A 91 -14.16 -6.97 4.48
N ASN A 92 -13.21 -6.78 5.38
CA ASN A 92 -13.48 -6.66 6.81
C ASN A 92 -13.49 -5.19 7.29
N PHE A 93 -13.54 -4.23 6.39
CA PHE A 93 -13.26 -2.83 6.68
C PHE A 93 -14.10 -2.25 7.81
N ASN A 94 -15.42 -2.46 7.76
CA ASN A 94 -16.33 -1.96 8.79
C ASN A 94 -16.02 -2.57 10.17
N ASN A 95 -15.76 -3.87 10.22
CA ASN A 95 -15.45 -4.57 11.46
C ASN A 95 -14.10 -4.14 12.07
N LEU A 96 -13.10 -3.88 11.20
CA LEU A 96 -11.74 -3.50 11.64
C LEU A 96 -11.62 -2.04 12.06
N PHE A 97 -12.36 -1.13 11.42
CA PHE A 97 -12.16 0.31 11.56
C PHE A 97 -13.42 1.08 12.00
N ASN A 98 -14.58 0.41 12.10
CA ASN A 98 -15.88 1.04 12.37
C ASN A 98 -16.18 2.25 11.45
N LYS A 99 -15.87 2.09 10.15
CA LYS A 99 -16.02 3.11 9.11
C LYS A 99 -16.51 2.47 7.82
N ASN A 100 -17.19 3.25 6.97
CA ASN A 100 -17.57 2.80 5.63
C ASN A 100 -16.38 2.93 4.67
N ILE A 101 -16.06 1.86 3.95
CA ILE A 101 -14.92 1.83 3.02
C ILE A 101 -15.10 2.81 1.86
N ASN A 102 -16.33 2.97 1.32
CA ASN A 102 -16.58 3.89 0.22
C ASN A 102 -16.35 5.36 0.62
N ASP A 103 -16.67 5.72 1.87
CA ASP A 103 -16.41 7.07 2.38
C ASP A 103 -14.91 7.32 2.55
N ILE A 104 -14.18 6.30 2.99
CA ILE A 104 -12.73 6.40 3.13
C ILE A 104 -12.04 6.43 1.76
N GLU A 105 -12.45 5.59 0.81
CA GLU A 105 -11.93 5.62 -0.56
C GLU A 105 -12.15 6.98 -1.20
N ARG A 106 -13.36 7.53 -1.13
CA ARG A 106 -13.67 8.87 -1.64
C ARG A 106 -12.78 9.93 -1.00
N LYS A 107 -12.67 9.93 0.34
CA LYS A 107 -11.78 10.86 1.06
C LYS A 107 -10.32 10.77 0.60
N ILE A 108 -9.82 9.55 0.35
CA ILE A 108 -8.47 9.33 -0.17
C ILE A 108 -8.34 9.93 -1.57
N LEU A 109 -9.23 9.54 -2.49
CA LEU A 109 -9.17 9.96 -3.89
C LEU A 109 -9.35 11.47 -4.07
N ASP A 110 -10.23 12.11 -3.28
CA ASP A 110 -10.40 13.57 -3.28
C ASP A 110 -9.11 14.28 -2.88
N LYS A 111 -8.45 13.84 -1.79
CA LYS A 111 -7.15 14.38 -1.37
C LYS A 111 -6.03 14.17 -2.41
N ILE A 112 -6.02 13.03 -3.09
CA ILE A 112 -5.07 12.79 -4.18
C ILE A 112 -5.35 13.71 -5.36
N LYS A 113 -6.63 13.89 -5.73
CA LYS A 113 -7.08 14.74 -6.82
C LYS A 113 -6.70 16.21 -6.63
N GLU A 114 -6.66 16.72 -5.40
CA GLU A 114 -6.20 18.09 -5.08
C GLU A 114 -4.77 18.37 -5.58
N LYS A 115 -3.95 17.32 -5.73
CA LYS A 115 -2.56 17.40 -6.22
C LYS A 115 -2.43 17.04 -7.71
N LYS A 116 -3.52 17.08 -8.49
CA LYS A 116 -3.51 16.64 -9.91
C LYS A 116 -2.47 17.36 -10.77
N ASN A 117 -2.17 18.62 -10.48
CA ASN A 117 -1.17 19.44 -11.18
C ASN A 117 0.29 18.94 -11.05
N ILE A 118 0.55 18.06 -10.08
CA ILE A 118 1.87 17.46 -9.85
C ILE A 118 1.85 15.94 -9.98
N PHE A 119 0.87 15.37 -10.66
CA PHE A 119 0.84 13.92 -10.89
C PHE A 119 2.11 13.48 -11.63
N PRO A 120 2.77 12.41 -11.16
CA PRO A 120 3.86 11.82 -11.90
C PRO A 120 3.38 11.28 -13.24
N LYS A 121 4.31 11.17 -14.19
CA LYS A 121 4.03 10.58 -15.50
C LYS A 121 3.35 9.22 -15.34
N ASP A 122 2.38 8.95 -16.15
CA ASP A 122 1.60 7.70 -16.19
C ASP A 122 0.67 7.45 -14.97
N PHE A 123 0.71 8.28 -13.94
CA PHE A 123 -0.18 8.12 -12.76
C PHE A 123 -1.64 8.49 -13.07
N GLU A 124 -1.88 9.48 -13.93
CA GLU A 124 -3.25 9.93 -14.25
C GLU A 124 -4.13 8.78 -14.75
N ARG A 125 -3.58 7.90 -15.58
CA ARG A 125 -4.30 6.70 -16.06
C ARG A 125 -4.68 5.77 -14.89
N THR A 126 -3.76 5.55 -13.97
CA THR A 126 -4.02 4.74 -12.78
C THR A 126 -5.04 5.41 -11.87
N PHE A 127 -4.92 6.72 -11.66
CA PHE A 127 -5.88 7.48 -10.86
C PHE A 127 -7.31 7.38 -11.43
N ASN A 128 -7.48 7.57 -12.73
CA ASN A 128 -8.79 7.46 -13.37
C ASN A 128 -9.36 6.04 -13.19
N TRP A 129 -8.56 5.00 -13.37
CA TRP A 129 -8.99 3.63 -13.14
C TRP A 129 -9.43 3.39 -11.68
N LEU A 130 -8.69 3.91 -10.71
CA LEU A 130 -9.03 3.81 -9.29
C LEU A 130 -10.35 4.51 -8.98
N ASN A 131 -10.51 5.75 -9.48
CA ASN A 131 -11.68 6.58 -9.24
C ASN A 131 -12.94 6.00 -9.89
N ASP A 132 -12.84 5.57 -11.15
CA ASP A 132 -14.01 5.13 -11.94
C ASP A 132 -14.51 3.73 -11.53
N ARG A 133 -13.69 2.95 -10.85
CA ARG A 133 -13.98 1.56 -10.51
C ARG A 133 -14.14 1.30 -9.02
N ASN A 134 -14.01 2.32 -8.15
CA ASN A 134 -14.00 2.15 -6.69
C ASN A 134 -13.11 0.96 -6.27
N VAL A 135 -11.86 0.98 -6.73
CA VAL A 135 -10.98 -0.20 -6.70
C VAL A 135 -10.69 -0.67 -5.30
N MET A 136 -10.47 0.27 -4.35
CA MET A 136 -10.17 -0.08 -2.97
C MET A 136 -11.35 -0.77 -2.30
N ALA A 137 -12.58 -0.30 -2.53
CA ALA A 137 -13.79 -0.93 -2.00
C ALA A 137 -14.12 -2.25 -2.70
N ASN A 138 -13.87 -2.34 -4.01
CA ASN A 138 -14.18 -3.52 -4.80
C ASN A 138 -13.15 -4.65 -4.67
N TYR A 139 -11.98 -4.42 -4.06
CA TYR A 139 -11.04 -5.50 -3.75
C TYR A 139 -11.64 -6.57 -2.83
N LYS A 140 -12.71 -6.29 -2.08
CA LYS A 140 -13.45 -7.31 -1.32
C LYS A 140 -14.08 -8.42 -2.20
N ASP A 141 -14.35 -8.12 -3.47
CA ASP A 141 -14.96 -9.02 -4.45
C ASP A 141 -13.88 -9.88 -5.11
N ILE A 142 -14.04 -11.20 -5.01
CA ILE A 142 -13.08 -12.17 -5.56
C ILE A 142 -12.97 -12.06 -7.10
N ASP A 143 -14.09 -11.83 -7.80
CA ASP A 143 -14.08 -11.74 -9.25
C ASP A 143 -13.41 -10.43 -9.71
N PHE A 144 -13.56 -9.36 -8.92
CA PHE A 144 -12.82 -8.12 -9.16
C PHE A 144 -11.32 -8.32 -8.94
N LEU A 145 -10.94 -8.96 -7.85
CA LEU A 145 -9.55 -9.27 -7.51
C LEU A 145 -8.91 -10.17 -8.58
N GLU A 146 -9.64 -11.16 -9.11
CA GLU A 146 -9.17 -12.01 -10.19
C GLU A 146 -8.84 -11.22 -11.46
N ARG A 147 -9.75 -10.33 -11.87
CA ARG A 147 -9.50 -9.43 -13.02
C ARG A 147 -8.28 -8.53 -12.81
N ALA A 148 -8.07 -8.05 -11.58
CA ALA A 148 -6.89 -7.26 -11.24
C ALA A 148 -5.59 -8.08 -11.39
N PHE A 149 -5.55 -9.33 -10.90
CA PHE A 149 -4.41 -10.22 -11.11
C PHE A 149 -4.17 -10.55 -12.57
N GLN A 150 -5.22 -10.81 -13.35
CA GLN A 150 -5.12 -11.06 -14.80
C GLN A 150 -4.57 -9.83 -15.55
N GLY A 151 -4.98 -8.63 -15.13
CA GLY A 151 -4.43 -7.39 -15.66
C GLY A 151 -2.94 -7.23 -15.38
N LEU A 152 -2.51 -7.51 -14.16
CA LEU A 152 -1.10 -7.49 -13.79
C LEU A 152 -0.29 -8.55 -14.52
N ALA A 153 -0.80 -9.77 -14.62
CA ALA A 153 -0.15 -10.88 -15.33
C ALA A 153 0.18 -10.53 -16.80
N LYS A 154 -0.70 -9.77 -17.47
CA LYS A 154 -0.49 -9.31 -18.85
C LYS A 154 0.56 -8.21 -18.98
N ASN A 155 0.71 -7.37 -17.95
CA ASN A 155 1.55 -6.18 -18.01
C ASN A 155 2.95 -6.39 -17.41
N ILE A 156 3.16 -7.48 -16.69
CA ILE A 156 4.44 -7.79 -16.02
C ILE A 156 5.14 -8.91 -16.77
N ARG A 157 6.41 -8.71 -17.11
CA ARG A 157 7.23 -9.76 -17.75
C ARG A 157 7.26 -11.01 -16.87
N ARG A 158 6.89 -12.16 -17.43
CA ARG A 158 6.78 -13.46 -16.74
C ARG A 158 5.73 -13.47 -15.61
N GLY A 159 4.68 -12.62 -15.74
CA GLY A 159 3.65 -12.46 -14.73
C GLY A 159 2.56 -13.55 -14.74
N GLU A 160 2.66 -14.57 -15.61
CA GLU A 160 1.61 -15.59 -15.82
C GLU A 160 1.26 -16.33 -14.53
N THR A 161 2.22 -16.49 -13.61
CA THR A 161 2.01 -17.12 -12.31
C THR A 161 0.97 -16.38 -11.45
N LEU A 162 0.78 -15.06 -11.67
CA LEU A 162 -0.23 -14.27 -10.95
C LEU A 162 -1.66 -14.75 -11.24
N ASN A 163 -1.91 -15.41 -12.37
CA ASN A 163 -3.22 -16.00 -12.67
C ASN A 163 -3.61 -17.13 -11.69
N LEU A 164 -2.68 -17.69 -10.97
CA LEU A 164 -2.91 -18.73 -9.96
C LEU A 164 -3.33 -18.16 -8.59
N ALA A 165 -3.25 -16.84 -8.41
CA ALA A 165 -3.43 -16.21 -7.09
C ALA A 165 -4.83 -16.49 -6.51
N ILE A 166 -5.90 -16.40 -7.32
CA ILE A 166 -7.26 -16.64 -6.81
C ILE A 166 -7.49 -18.10 -6.41
N ALA A 167 -6.97 -19.04 -7.19
CA ALA A 167 -7.08 -20.47 -6.85
C ALA A 167 -6.34 -20.77 -5.52
N GLU A 168 -5.15 -20.18 -5.32
CA GLU A 168 -4.42 -20.31 -4.07
C GLU A 168 -5.12 -19.64 -2.89
N LEU A 169 -5.65 -18.43 -3.10
CA LEU A 169 -6.43 -17.72 -2.09
C LEU A 169 -7.62 -18.56 -1.60
N LYS A 170 -8.41 -19.10 -2.54
CA LYS A 170 -9.60 -19.93 -2.22
C LYS A 170 -9.24 -21.21 -1.46
N LYS A 171 -8.10 -21.83 -1.76
CA LYS A 171 -7.64 -23.07 -1.10
C LYS A 171 -7.39 -22.89 0.40
N ASN A 172 -6.87 -21.75 0.82
CA ASN A 172 -6.47 -21.48 2.20
C ASN A 172 -7.07 -20.15 2.71
N TYR A 173 -8.31 -19.85 2.33
CA TYR A 173 -8.91 -18.52 2.46
C TYR A 173 -8.84 -17.96 3.89
N ASN A 174 -9.28 -18.73 4.89
CA ASN A 174 -9.30 -18.30 6.29
C ASN A 174 -7.88 -18.07 6.84
N LEU A 175 -6.91 -18.88 6.42
CA LEU A 175 -5.52 -18.70 6.81
C LEU A 175 -4.93 -17.41 6.23
N PHE A 176 -5.22 -17.15 4.96
CA PHE A 176 -4.79 -15.89 4.33
C PHE A 176 -5.48 -14.67 4.95
N GLU A 177 -6.77 -14.79 5.32
CA GLU A 177 -7.49 -13.72 6.02
C GLU A 177 -6.82 -13.36 7.35
N GLU A 178 -6.61 -14.37 8.21
CA GLU A 178 -5.93 -14.17 9.51
C GLU A 178 -4.55 -13.54 9.34
N LYS A 179 -3.73 -14.12 8.47
CA LYS A 179 -2.34 -13.68 8.27
C LYS A 179 -2.26 -12.29 7.66
N SER A 180 -3.10 -11.96 6.69
CA SER A 180 -3.13 -10.65 6.03
C SER A 180 -3.53 -9.53 6.99
N ILE A 181 -4.58 -9.74 7.77
CA ILE A 181 -5.04 -8.76 8.77
C ILE A 181 -3.95 -8.56 9.84
N LYS A 182 -3.41 -9.66 10.37
CA LYS A 182 -2.34 -9.62 11.38
C LYS A 182 -1.10 -8.91 10.85
N GLU A 183 -0.71 -9.20 9.61
CA GLU A 183 0.44 -8.58 8.95
C GLU A 183 0.26 -7.06 8.82
N PHE A 184 -0.91 -6.59 8.38
CA PHE A 184 -1.23 -5.17 8.31
C PHE A 184 -1.05 -4.47 9.66
N PHE A 185 -1.58 -5.03 10.75
CA PHE A 185 -1.44 -4.43 12.08
C PHE A 185 -0.01 -4.51 12.63
N LEU A 186 0.79 -5.50 12.24
CA LEU A 186 2.22 -5.55 12.54
C LEU A 186 2.96 -4.40 11.84
N TYR A 187 2.67 -4.12 10.56
CA TYR A 187 3.22 -2.96 9.86
C TYR A 187 2.88 -1.66 10.58
N LYS A 188 1.63 -1.49 10.94
CA LYS A 188 1.15 -0.32 11.64
C LYS A 188 1.92 -0.09 12.95
N LYS A 189 2.17 -1.13 13.75
CA LYS A 189 2.91 -1.07 15.02
C LYS A 189 4.42 -0.82 14.83
N TRP A 190 5.03 -1.43 13.83
CA TRP A 190 6.48 -1.30 13.55
C TRP A 190 6.86 0.12 13.10
N LYS A 191 5.97 0.77 12.42
CA LYS A 191 6.14 2.08 11.84
C LYS A 191 6.32 3.20 12.84
N TYR A 192 5.48 3.23 13.86
CA TYR A 192 5.62 4.21 14.93
C TYR A 192 7.01 4.17 15.57
N LYS A 193 7.56 2.99 15.80
CA LYS A 193 8.90 2.84 16.40
C LYS A 193 10.06 3.30 15.51
N LYS A 194 9.95 3.19 14.18
CA LYS A 194 11.10 3.39 13.28
C LYS A 194 11.17 4.81 12.71
N ILE A 195 10.04 5.42 12.40
CA ILE A 195 9.97 6.82 11.90
C ILE A 195 10.35 7.77 13.03
N PHE A 196 9.75 7.62 14.21
CA PHE A 196 10.00 8.50 15.36
C PHE A 196 11.41 8.37 15.96
N LYS A 197 12.05 7.19 15.91
CA LYS A 197 13.46 7.08 16.31
C LYS A 197 14.42 7.79 15.34
N LYS A 198 14.09 7.89 14.06
CA LYS A 198 14.93 8.55 13.06
C LYS A 198 14.80 10.08 13.11
N ASP A 199 13.61 10.60 13.34
CA ASP A 199 13.38 12.04 13.55
C ASP A 199 14.05 12.53 14.82
N PHE A 200 14.07 11.73 15.87
CA PHE A 200 14.81 12.02 17.11
C PHE A 200 16.32 12.10 16.87
N LEU A 201 16.88 11.22 16.04
CA LEU A 201 18.32 11.23 15.72
C LEU A 201 18.74 12.37 14.77
N ILE A 202 17.84 12.85 13.92
CA ILE A 202 18.11 14.01 13.03
C ILE A 202 18.03 15.32 13.83
N LYS A 203 17.04 15.46 14.72
CA LYS A 203 16.91 16.64 15.60
C LYS A 203 18.05 16.77 16.61
N THR A 204 18.61 15.67 17.10
CA THR A 204 19.75 15.71 18.03
C THR A 204 21.08 16.02 17.35
N LYS A 205 21.21 15.85 16.03
CA LYS A 205 22.42 16.25 15.26
C LYS A 205 22.38 17.69 14.77
N GLY A 206 21.23 18.35 14.80
CA GLY A 206 21.05 19.75 14.37
C GLY A 206 21.23 20.81 15.46
N THR A 207 21.45 20.40 16.72
CA THR A 207 21.60 21.32 17.88
C THR A 207 23.04 21.43 18.43
N GLN A 208 24.02 20.94 17.65
CA GLN A 208 25.44 21.21 17.94
C GLN A 208 26.06 21.95 16.74
N LYS A 209 25.77 23.24 16.63
CA LYS A 209 26.60 24.27 15.97
C LYS A 209 26.41 25.57 16.69
#